data_0d61dd25e15dc8401f4bb192a399c240
#
_entry.id   0d61dd25e15dc8401f4bb192a399c240
#
_cell.length_a   1.000
_cell.length_b   1.000
_cell.length_c   1.000
_cell.angle_alpha   90.00
_cell.angle_beta   90.00
_cell.angle_gamma   90.00
#
_symmetry.space_group_name_H-M   'P 1'
#
loop_
_entity.id
_entity.type
_entity.pdbx_description
1 polymer ?
#
loop_
_entity_poly.entity_id
_entity_poly.type
_entity_poly.pdbx_seq_one_letter_code
_entity_poly.pdbx_strand_id
1 'polypeptide(L)'
;RNPVLKELLSAPELLVAVADFHFRKEHPAEALELYRILIDRKQANADIFQKTGFCLQKEKRYQEAVDAYLKADMLKPDHLWTLRHLATCYRQMKKFDAALEYYHRVETIQPENHNVLFYTASCLAEQKRYEDALQYFFKLDFLENNCMKAWRGIGWCSFVSGKHEQAMKYYDKLLASKPLATDYLNAGHVAWVLGNIEKAAGLYGKAMAESGSKDAFLEIFDRDRN
;
A
#
# COMPACT_ATOMS: atom_id res chain seq x y z
N ARG A 1 -42.20 -16.65 6.15
CA ARG A 1 -41.16 -16.00 5.30
C ARG A 1 -41.51 -14.52 5.28
N ASN A 2 -40.53 -13.66 5.68
CA ASN A 2 -40.71 -12.22 5.84
C ASN A 2 -41.12 -11.60 4.47
N PRO A 3 -42.29 -10.95 4.33
CA PRO A 3 -42.76 -10.37 3.08
C PRO A 3 -41.79 -9.29 2.55
N VAL A 4 -41.17 -8.51 3.42
CA VAL A 4 -40.17 -7.50 3.07
C VAL A 4 -38.95 -8.14 2.40
N LEU A 5 -38.49 -9.27 2.88
CA LEU A 5 -37.36 -9.99 2.28
C LEU A 5 -37.72 -10.53 0.88
N LYS A 6 -38.98 -10.96 0.67
CA LYS A 6 -39.42 -11.43 -0.63
C LYS A 6 -39.50 -10.27 -1.63
N GLU A 7 -39.96 -9.12 -1.20
CA GLU A 7 -40.03 -7.91 -2.02
C GLU A 7 -38.61 -7.41 -2.38
N LEU A 8 -37.69 -7.32 -1.39
CA LEU A 8 -36.28 -6.99 -1.60
C LEU A 8 -35.62 -7.91 -2.64
N LEU A 9 -35.88 -9.20 -2.52
CA LEU A 9 -35.31 -10.19 -3.44
C LEU A 9 -35.97 -10.17 -4.82
N SER A 10 -37.16 -9.58 -5.00
CA SER A 10 -37.87 -9.52 -6.31
C SER A 10 -37.46 -8.29 -7.14
N ALA A 11 -36.94 -7.22 -6.52
CA ALA A 11 -36.60 -5.96 -7.17
C ALA A 11 -35.05 -5.73 -7.16
N PRO A 12 -34.36 -5.94 -8.30
CA PRO A 12 -32.90 -5.75 -8.36
C PRO A 12 -32.45 -4.36 -7.93
N GLU A 13 -33.20 -3.31 -8.28
CA GLU A 13 -32.87 -1.93 -7.93
C GLU A 13 -32.90 -1.70 -6.41
N LEU A 14 -33.88 -2.30 -5.73
CA LEU A 14 -33.98 -2.23 -4.28
C LEU A 14 -32.84 -3.01 -3.62
N LEU A 15 -32.47 -4.16 -4.17
CA LEU A 15 -31.38 -4.97 -3.68
C LEU A 15 -30.04 -4.21 -3.79
N VAL A 16 -29.80 -3.54 -4.92
CA VAL A 16 -28.63 -2.65 -5.12
C VAL A 16 -28.64 -1.50 -4.10
N ALA A 17 -29.79 -0.83 -3.92
CA ALA A 17 -29.89 0.31 -3.01
C ALA A 17 -29.56 -0.08 -1.55
N VAL A 18 -30.05 -1.25 -1.10
CA VAL A 18 -29.77 -1.76 0.25
C VAL A 18 -28.31 -2.21 0.37
N ALA A 19 -27.74 -2.88 -0.64
CA ALA A 19 -26.34 -3.24 -0.67
C ALA A 19 -25.45 -1.99 -0.59
N ASP A 20 -25.75 -0.97 -1.37
CA ASP A 20 -25.05 0.31 -1.39
C ASP A 20 -25.19 1.09 -0.08
N PHE A 21 -26.31 0.96 0.61
CA PHE A 21 -26.47 1.50 1.96
C PHE A 21 -25.50 0.86 2.93
N HIS A 22 -25.39 -0.47 2.99
CA HIS A 22 -24.44 -1.18 3.84
C HIS A 22 -22.99 -0.86 3.45
N PHE A 23 -22.71 -0.79 2.15
CA PHE A 23 -21.38 -0.39 1.66
C PHE A 23 -20.96 1.00 2.17
N ARG A 24 -21.85 2.01 2.06
CA ARG A 24 -21.57 3.38 2.56
C ARG A 24 -21.47 3.48 4.08
N LYS A 25 -22.12 2.56 4.81
CA LYS A 25 -22.04 2.47 6.28
C LYS A 25 -20.84 1.65 6.76
N GLU A 26 -19.96 1.26 5.83
CA GLU A 26 -18.78 0.45 6.14
C GLU A 26 -19.12 -0.91 6.79
N HIS A 27 -20.22 -1.52 6.37
CA HIS A 27 -20.63 -2.87 6.71
C HIS A 27 -20.34 -3.82 5.53
N PRO A 28 -19.06 -4.23 5.32
CA PRO A 28 -18.67 -4.95 4.12
C PRO A 28 -19.28 -6.36 4.02
N ALA A 29 -19.48 -7.04 5.13
CA ALA A 29 -20.05 -8.38 5.13
C ALA A 29 -21.49 -8.40 4.62
N GLU A 30 -22.34 -7.51 5.14
CA GLU A 30 -23.73 -7.40 4.76
C GLU A 30 -23.88 -6.92 3.31
N ALA A 31 -23.05 -5.95 2.90
CA ALA A 31 -23.03 -5.50 1.51
C ALA A 31 -22.64 -6.64 0.56
N LEU A 32 -21.64 -7.44 0.94
CA LEU A 32 -21.14 -8.55 0.15
C LEU A 32 -22.19 -9.64 -0.07
N GLU A 33 -23.00 -9.99 0.94
CA GLU A 33 -24.09 -10.96 0.81
C GLU A 33 -25.10 -10.51 -0.26
N LEU A 34 -25.47 -9.23 -0.26
CA LEU A 34 -26.44 -8.68 -1.20
C LEU A 34 -25.85 -8.57 -2.63
N TYR A 35 -24.60 -8.14 -2.76
CA TYR A 35 -23.92 -8.12 -4.07
C TYR A 35 -23.76 -9.53 -4.65
N ARG A 36 -23.51 -10.56 -3.84
CA ARG A 36 -23.44 -11.95 -4.30
C ARG A 36 -24.77 -12.41 -4.92
N ILE A 37 -25.90 -12.06 -4.32
CA ILE A 37 -27.22 -12.39 -4.89
C ILE A 37 -27.39 -11.77 -6.29
N LEU A 38 -26.92 -10.53 -6.48
CA LEU A 38 -26.95 -9.86 -7.79
C LEU A 38 -26.02 -10.54 -8.80
N ILE A 39 -24.85 -10.97 -8.36
CA ILE A 39 -23.89 -11.68 -9.21
C ILE A 39 -24.44 -13.04 -9.64
N ASP A 40 -25.01 -13.82 -8.71
CA ASP A 40 -25.59 -15.15 -8.98
C ASP A 40 -26.76 -15.07 -9.96
N ARG A 41 -27.50 -13.96 -9.93
CA ARG A 41 -28.61 -13.66 -10.85
C ARG A 41 -28.16 -13.08 -12.19
N LYS A 42 -26.86 -12.91 -12.41
CA LYS A 42 -26.30 -12.27 -13.62
C LYS A 42 -26.79 -10.83 -13.83
N GLN A 43 -27.06 -10.12 -12.75
CA GLN A 43 -27.54 -8.72 -12.72
C GLN A 43 -26.43 -7.74 -12.30
N ALA A 44 -25.19 -8.24 -12.14
CA ALA A 44 -24.06 -7.41 -11.75
C ALA A 44 -23.44 -6.68 -12.94
N ASN A 45 -23.17 -5.41 -12.74
CA ASN A 45 -22.40 -4.56 -13.64
C ASN A 45 -20.97 -4.31 -13.07
N ALA A 46 -20.17 -3.51 -13.78
CA ALA A 46 -18.81 -3.19 -13.33
C ALA A 46 -18.77 -2.57 -11.92
N ASP A 47 -19.72 -1.70 -11.58
CA ASP A 47 -19.79 -1.03 -10.27
C ASP A 47 -20.03 -2.04 -9.13
N ILE A 48 -20.95 -2.99 -9.33
CA ILE A 48 -21.22 -4.06 -8.35
C ILE A 48 -20.00 -4.93 -8.14
N PHE A 49 -19.29 -5.30 -9.21
CA PHE A 49 -18.03 -6.05 -9.09
C PHE A 49 -16.93 -5.26 -8.38
N GLN A 50 -16.83 -3.95 -8.64
CA GLN A 50 -15.89 -3.06 -7.93
C GLN A 50 -16.18 -3.05 -6.42
N LYS A 51 -17.43 -2.82 -6.03
CA LYS A 51 -17.85 -2.77 -4.62
C LYS A 51 -17.70 -4.13 -3.95
N THR A 52 -18.01 -5.22 -4.66
CA THR A 52 -17.74 -6.60 -4.19
C THR A 52 -16.26 -6.80 -3.88
N GLY A 53 -15.40 -6.44 -4.83
CA GLY A 53 -13.94 -6.52 -4.65
C GLY A 53 -13.47 -5.70 -3.46
N PHE A 54 -14.02 -4.51 -3.26
CA PHE A 54 -13.67 -3.67 -2.12
C PHE A 54 -14.08 -4.27 -0.77
N CYS A 55 -15.29 -4.82 -0.66
CA CYS A 55 -15.74 -5.53 0.54
C CYS A 55 -14.83 -6.71 0.86
N LEU A 56 -14.49 -7.53 -0.14
CA LEU A 56 -13.57 -8.66 0.00
C LEU A 56 -12.16 -8.21 0.42
N GLN A 57 -11.67 -7.11 -0.14
CA GLN A 57 -10.38 -6.54 0.23
C GLN A 57 -10.36 -6.06 1.70
N LYS A 58 -11.45 -5.45 2.18
CA LYS A 58 -11.60 -5.07 3.60
C LYS A 58 -11.57 -6.28 4.53
N GLU A 59 -12.13 -7.40 4.10
CA GLU A 59 -12.04 -8.68 4.80
C GLU A 59 -10.70 -9.40 4.61
N LYS A 60 -9.72 -8.79 3.94
CA LYS A 60 -8.41 -9.38 3.60
C LYS A 60 -8.47 -10.63 2.71
N ARG A 61 -9.57 -10.86 2.04
CA ARG A 61 -9.81 -11.94 1.07
C ARG A 61 -9.29 -11.52 -0.31
N TYR A 62 -7.97 -11.30 -0.39
CA TYR A 62 -7.36 -10.60 -1.53
C TYR A 62 -7.50 -11.34 -2.86
N GLN A 63 -7.44 -12.68 -2.88
CA GLN A 63 -7.60 -13.42 -4.14
C GLN A 63 -9.02 -13.27 -4.70
N GLU A 64 -10.03 -13.40 -3.86
CA GLU A 64 -11.42 -13.24 -4.29
C GLU A 64 -11.72 -11.79 -4.70
N ALA A 65 -11.08 -10.82 -4.01
CA ALA A 65 -11.15 -9.41 -4.40
C ALA A 65 -10.57 -9.19 -5.81
N VAL A 66 -9.42 -9.80 -6.11
CA VAL A 66 -8.82 -9.76 -7.46
C VAL A 66 -9.80 -10.32 -8.50
N ASP A 67 -10.41 -11.47 -8.25
CA ASP A 67 -11.35 -12.09 -9.18
C ASP A 67 -12.55 -11.19 -9.48
N ALA A 68 -13.06 -10.48 -8.46
CA ALA A 68 -14.12 -9.49 -8.63
C ALA A 68 -13.65 -8.25 -9.42
N TYR A 69 -12.48 -7.70 -9.08
CA TYR A 69 -11.92 -6.55 -9.78
C TYR A 69 -11.57 -6.85 -11.24
N LEU A 70 -11.09 -8.06 -11.56
CA LEU A 70 -10.84 -8.47 -12.94
C LEU A 70 -12.14 -8.50 -13.76
N LYS A 71 -13.25 -8.99 -13.18
CA LYS A 71 -14.56 -8.90 -13.85
C LYS A 71 -15.00 -7.46 -14.06
N ALA A 72 -14.73 -6.58 -13.09
CA ALA A 72 -15.01 -5.16 -13.23
C ALA A 72 -14.17 -4.52 -14.36
N ASP A 73 -12.87 -4.84 -14.44
CA ASP A 73 -11.96 -4.34 -15.48
C ASP A 73 -12.33 -4.87 -16.88
N MET A 74 -12.82 -6.12 -16.98
CA MET A 74 -13.36 -6.66 -18.24
C MET A 74 -14.60 -5.90 -18.73
N LEU A 75 -15.49 -5.48 -17.81
CA LEU A 75 -16.71 -4.76 -18.15
C LEU A 75 -16.48 -3.26 -18.37
N LYS A 76 -15.51 -2.69 -17.71
CA LYS A 76 -15.11 -1.28 -17.80
C LYS A 76 -13.59 -1.17 -17.71
N PRO A 77 -12.89 -1.35 -18.84
CA PRO A 77 -11.43 -1.33 -18.89
C PRO A 77 -10.84 0.01 -18.39
N ASP A 78 -9.63 -0.08 -17.86
CA ASP A 78 -8.78 1.05 -17.46
C ASP A 78 -9.44 2.04 -16.50
N HIS A 79 -10.37 1.56 -15.69
CA HIS A 79 -10.94 2.37 -14.64
C HIS A 79 -9.93 2.50 -13.48
N LEU A 80 -9.38 3.70 -13.30
CA LEU A 80 -8.27 4.00 -12.38
C LEU A 80 -8.46 3.44 -10.96
N TRP A 81 -9.66 3.56 -10.44
CA TRP A 81 -9.96 3.04 -9.10
C TRP A 81 -9.80 1.50 -9.05
N THR A 82 -10.33 0.78 -10.05
CA THR A 82 -10.21 -0.69 -10.17
C THR A 82 -8.75 -1.12 -10.28
N LEU A 83 -7.98 -0.49 -11.18
CA LEU A 83 -6.57 -0.80 -11.38
C LEU A 83 -5.74 -0.62 -10.11
N ARG A 84 -5.95 0.48 -9.38
CA ARG A 84 -5.25 0.73 -8.11
C ARG A 84 -5.57 -0.32 -7.05
N HIS A 85 -6.82 -0.78 -6.99
CA HIS A 85 -7.23 -1.81 -6.03
C HIS A 85 -6.72 -3.19 -6.42
N LEU A 86 -6.68 -3.54 -7.72
CA LEU A 86 -6.02 -4.74 -8.23
C LEU A 86 -4.54 -4.76 -7.84
N ALA A 87 -3.81 -3.69 -8.14
CA ALA A 87 -2.40 -3.56 -7.77
C ALA A 87 -2.20 -3.70 -6.25
N THR A 88 -3.07 -3.07 -5.46
CA THR A 88 -3.00 -3.16 -4.00
C THR A 88 -3.22 -4.60 -3.51
N CYS A 89 -4.21 -5.32 -4.04
CA CYS A 89 -4.47 -6.71 -3.67
C CYS A 89 -3.28 -7.61 -4.02
N TYR A 90 -2.72 -7.48 -5.23
CA TYR A 90 -1.53 -8.24 -5.63
C TYR A 90 -0.32 -7.93 -4.74
N ARG A 91 -0.09 -6.66 -4.41
CA ARG A 91 0.97 -6.26 -3.48
C ARG A 91 0.78 -6.87 -2.09
N GLN A 92 -0.45 -6.88 -1.55
CA GLN A 92 -0.74 -7.51 -0.24
C GLN A 92 -0.50 -9.03 -0.25
N MET A 93 -0.67 -9.67 -1.40
CA MET A 93 -0.33 -11.09 -1.61
C MET A 93 1.16 -11.31 -1.92
N LYS A 94 1.98 -10.26 -1.90
CA LYS A 94 3.41 -10.27 -2.31
C LYS A 94 3.64 -10.73 -3.76
N LYS A 95 2.62 -10.64 -4.62
CA LYS A 95 2.71 -10.88 -6.07
C LYS A 95 3.16 -9.60 -6.77
N PHE A 96 4.42 -9.22 -6.56
CA PHE A 96 4.91 -7.88 -6.93
C PHE A 96 4.91 -7.63 -8.43
N ASP A 97 5.23 -8.64 -9.27
CA ASP A 97 5.20 -8.48 -10.73
C ASP A 97 3.79 -8.13 -11.23
N ALA A 98 2.77 -8.86 -10.76
CA ALA A 98 1.38 -8.55 -11.09
C ALA A 98 0.94 -7.18 -10.56
N ALA A 99 1.39 -6.79 -9.35
CA ALA A 99 1.11 -5.47 -8.81
C ALA A 99 1.71 -4.36 -9.68
N LEU A 100 2.97 -4.53 -10.13
CA LEU A 100 3.68 -3.59 -11.00
C LEU A 100 2.99 -3.42 -12.34
N GLU A 101 2.47 -4.50 -12.96
CA GLU A 101 1.71 -4.44 -14.20
C GLU A 101 0.52 -3.47 -14.08
N TYR A 102 -0.27 -3.60 -13.01
CA TYR A 102 -1.43 -2.72 -12.79
C TYR A 102 -1.02 -1.31 -12.38
N TYR A 103 0.06 -1.13 -11.60
CA TYR A 103 0.58 0.22 -11.31
C TYR A 103 1.07 0.91 -12.57
N HIS A 104 1.72 0.21 -13.51
CA HIS A 104 2.12 0.79 -14.79
C HIS A 104 0.93 1.19 -15.65
N ARG A 105 -0.16 0.41 -15.68
CA ARG A 105 -1.40 0.83 -16.34
C ARG A 105 -1.95 2.13 -15.73
N VAL A 106 -1.92 2.27 -14.41
CA VAL A 106 -2.34 3.53 -13.76
C VAL A 106 -1.37 4.66 -14.10
N GLU A 107 -0.06 4.42 -14.09
CA GLU A 107 0.96 5.44 -14.42
C GLU A 107 0.82 5.94 -15.86
N THR A 108 0.45 5.08 -16.81
CA THR A 108 0.17 5.48 -18.20
C THR A 108 -0.98 6.49 -18.28
N ILE A 109 -1.99 6.37 -17.42
CA ILE A 109 -3.15 7.28 -17.41
C ILE A 109 -2.89 8.51 -16.52
N GLN A 110 -2.17 8.33 -15.41
CA GLN A 110 -1.82 9.37 -14.43
C GLN A 110 -0.34 9.30 -14.05
N PRO A 111 0.58 9.85 -14.86
CA PRO A 111 2.03 9.70 -14.68
C PRO A 111 2.60 10.29 -13.37
N GLU A 112 1.87 11.22 -12.76
CA GLU A 112 2.30 11.92 -11.52
C GLU A 112 1.48 11.51 -10.29
N ASN A 113 0.85 10.35 -10.33
CA ASN A 113 0.11 9.87 -9.17
C ASN A 113 1.07 9.45 -8.05
N HIS A 114 1.23 10.30 -7.03
CA HIS A 114 2.18 10.12 -5.93
C HIS A 114 2.05 8.77 -5.21
N ASN A 115 0.82 8.27 -5.04
CA ASN A 115 0.62 6.97 -4.40
C ASN A 115 1.10 5.82 -5.30
N VAL A 116 0.87 5.92 -6.60
CA VAL A 116 1.34 4.92 -7.57
C VAL A 116 2.86 4.90 -7.60
N LEU A 117 3.50 6.06 -7.73
CA LEU A 117 4.97 6.17 -7.68
C LEU A 117 5.54 5.54 -6.41
N PHE A 118 4.96 5.85 -5.25
CA PHE A 118 5.39 5.28 -3.98
C PHE A 118 5.24 3.75 -3.93
N TYR A 119 4.08 3.21 -4.33
CA TYR A 119 3.84 1.77 -4.26
C TYR A 119 4.62 1.00 -5.33
N THR A 120 4.84 1.58 -6.51
CA THR A 120 5.75 1.01 -7.53
C THR A 120 7.16 0.89 -6.97
N ALA A 121 7.70 1.99 -6.41
CA ALA A 121 9.00 1.97 -5.77
C ALA A 121 9.10 0.94 -4.65
N SER A 122 8.06 0.85 -3.81
CA SER A 122 8.01 -0.13 -2.72
C SER A 122 8.02 -1.57 -3.23
N CYS A 123 7.25 -1.89 -4.28
CA CYS A 123 7.25 -3.23 -4.88
C CYS A 123 8.63 -3.58 -5.47
N LEU A 124 9.28 -2.63 -6.14
CA LEU A 124 10.62 -2.82 -6.70
C LEU A 124 11.67 -3.05 -5.58
N ALA A 125 11.58 -2.30 -4.48
CA ALA A 125 12.45 -2.48 -3.32
C ALA A 125 12.28 -3.87 -2.67
N GLU A 126 11.04 -4.35 -2.53
CA GLU A 126 10.75 -5.71 -2.04
C GLU A 126 11.33 -6.80 -2.95
N GLN A 127 11.41 -6.54 -4.25
CA GLN A 127 12.07 -7.40 -5.23
C GLN A 127 13.60 -7.22 -5.26
N LYS A 128 14.17 -6.41 -4.36
CA LYS A 128 15.60 -6.06 -4.31
C LYS A 128 16.11 -5.32 -5.57
N ARG A 129 15.21 -4.75 -6.36
CA ARG A 129 15.51 -3.90 -7.53
C ARG A 129 15.70 -2.45 -7.05
N TYR A 130 16.71 -2.25 -6.23
CA TYR A 130 16.90 -0.98 -5.49
C TYR A 130 17.18 0.22 -6.39
N GLU A 131 17.93 0.04 -7.49
CA GLU A 131 18.20 1.12 -8.44
C GLU A 131 16.93 1.58 -9.15
N ASP A 132 16.08 0.66 -9.55
CA ASP A 132 14.79 0.98 -10.16
C ASP A 132 13.87 1.68 -9.15
N ALA A 133 13.83 1.17 -7.92
CA ALA A 133 13.06 1.78 -6.82
C ALA A 133 13.50 3.22 -6.53
N LEU A 134 14.83 3.48 -6.55
CA LEU A 134 15.38 4.82 -6.35
C LEU A 134 14.89 5.82 -7.39
N GLN A 135 14.74 5.43 -8.66
CA GLN A 135 14.23 6.32 -9.71
C GLN A 135 12.82 6.82 -9.37
N TYR A 136 11.94 5.92 -8.92
CA TYR A 136 10.57 6.26 -8.52
C TYR A 136 10.53 7.08 -7.24
N PHE A 137 11.35 6.76 -6.24
CA PHE A 137 11.41 7.55 -5.01
C PHE A 137 11.96 8.96 -5.26
N PHE A 138 12.97 9.13 -6.13
CA PHE A 138 13.47 10.45 -6.52
C PHE A 138 12.42 11.24 -7.31
N LYS A 139 11.70 10.59 -8.24
CA LYS A 139 10.59 11.23 -8.95
C LYS A 139 9.54 11.74 -7.94
N LEU A 140 9.21 10.93 -6.93
CA LEU A 140 8.26 11.32 -5.89
C LEU A 140 8.80 12.48 -5.02
N ASP A 141 10.08 12.46 -4.62
CA ASP A 141 10.73 13.54 -3.84
C ASP A 141 10.74 14.87 -4.62
N PHE A 142 10.89 14.79 -5.94
CA PHE A 142 10.84 15.96 -6.82
C PHE A 142 9.43 16.56 -6.94
N LEU A 143 8.40 15.69 -7.03
CA LEU A 143 7.01 16.12 -7.21
C LEU A 143 6.34 16.56 -5.91
N GLU A 144 6.75 16.04 -4.77
CA GLU A 144 6.14 16.29 -3.46
C GLU A 144 7.18 16.85 -2.49
N ASN A 145 7.12 18.15 -2.24
CA ASN A 145 8.02 18.81 -1.29
C ASN A 145 7.95 18.16 0.11
N ASN A 146 9.11 17.90 0.71
CA ASN A 146 9.23 17.31 2.05
C ASN A 146 8.56 15.93 2.19
N CYS A 147 8.65 15.12 1.15
CA CYS A 147 8.05 13.79 1.12
C CYS A 147 8.84 12.78 1.98
N MET A 148 8.54 12.75 3.29
CA MET A 148 9.24 11.86 4.24
C MET A 148 9.16 10.38 3.85
N LYS A 149 8.06 9.93 3.22
CA LYS A 149 7.94 8.54 2.73
C LYS A 149 8.93 8.25 1.59
N ALA A 150 9.17 9.22 0.69
CA ALA A 150 10.19 9.10 -0.33
C ALA A 150 11.59 9.11 0.28
N TRP A 151 11.86 10.01 1.24
CA TRP A 151 13.17 10.06 1.91
C TRP A 151 13.51 8.75 2.63
N ARG A 152 12.54 8.09 3.28
CA ARG A 152 12.74 6.75 3.88
C ARG A 152 13.11 5.72 2.82
N GLY A 153 12.38 5.71 1.70
CA GLY A 153 12.66 4.81 0.58
C GLY A 153 14.04 5.05 -0.03
N ILE A 154 14.40 6.33 -0.28
CA ILE A 154 15.72 6.70 -0.82
C ILE A 154 16.83 6.32 0.18
N GLY A 155 16.65 6.65 1.46
CA GLY A 155 17.63 6.33 2.50
C GLY A 155 17.90 4.83 2.56
N TRP A 156 16.85 4.02 2.66
CA TRP A 156 16.97 2.56 2.74
C TRP A 156 17.56 1.95 1.46
N CYS A 157 16.98 2.25 0.29
CA CYS A 157 17.49 1.71 -0.97
C CYS A 157 18.94 2.11 -1.25
N SER A 158 19.34 3.35 -0.91
CA SER A 158 20.71 3.81 -1.02
C SER A 158 21.64 3.05 -0.08
N PHE A 159 21.20 2.80 1.16
CA PHE A 159 21.99 2.05 2.15
C PHE A 159 22.27 0.63 1.67
N VAL A 160 21.24 -0.12 1.27
CA VAL A 160 21.41 -1.51 0.82
C VAL A 160 22.12 -1.63 -0.53
N SER A 161 22.17 -0.54 -1.32
CA SER A 161 22.94 -0.45 -2.57
C SER A 161 24.38 0.03 -2.36
N GLY A 162 24.83 0.21 -1.11
CA GLY A 162 26.20 0.66 -0.79
C GLY A 162 26.45 2.16 -0.98
N LYS A 163 25.41 2.98 -1.27
CA LYS A 163 25.49 4.44 -1.44
C LYS A 163 25.33 5.14 -0.09
N HIS A 164 26.24 4.87 0.85
CA HIS A 164 26.07 5.22 2.26
C HIS A 164 26.00 6.72 2.53
N GLU A 165 26.79 7.55 1.82
CA GLU A 165 26.74 9.01 1.95
C GLU A 165 25.38 9.56 1.48
N GLN A 166 24.83 9.02 0.37
CA GLN A 166 23.50 9.38 -0.10
C GLN A 166 22.42 8.97 0.92
N ALA A 167 22.53 7.76 1.47
CA ALA A 167 21.61 7.29 2.52
C ALA A 167 21.63 8.24 3.73
N MET A 168 22.82 8.60 4.22
CA MET A 168 22.96 9.52 5.36
C MET A 168 22.33 10.88 5.06
N LYS A 169 22.55 11.43 3.87
CA LYS A 169 21.95 12.72 3.46
C LYS A 169 20.43 12.73 3.60
N TYR A 170 19.76 11.63 3.21
CA TYR A 170 18.31 11.53 3.30
C TYR A 170 17.81 11.23 4.72
N TYR A 171 18.56 10.43 5.48
CA TYR A 171 18.27 10.27 6.90
C TYR A 171 18.49 11.57 7.70
N ASP A 172 19.51 12.37 7.40
CA ASP A 172 19.69 13.68 8.05
C ASP A 172 18.49 14.62 7.78
N LYS A 173 17.90 14.60 6.57
CA LYS A 173 16.61 15.32 6.28
C LYS A 173 15.47 14.82 7.17
N LEU A 174 15.33 13.50 7.34
CA LEU A 174 14.30 12.91 8.19
C LEU A 174 14.49 13.30 9.66
N LEU A 175 15.75 13.23 10.14
CA LEU A 175 16.10 13.56 11.52
C LEU A 175 15.85 15.04 11.85
N ALA A 176 15.93 15.91 10.86
CA ALA A 176 15.61 17.34 10.98
C ALA A 176 14.10 17.65 10.92
N SER A 177 13.25 16.65 10.62
CA SER A 177 11.80 16.83 10.47
C SER A 177 11.03 16.20 11.65
N LYS A 178 10.25 15.16 11.37
CA LYS A 178 9.51 14.36 12.37
C LYS A 178 9.96 12.91 12.28
N PRO A 179 11.13 12.58 12.83
CA PRO A 179 11.67 11.23 12.75
C PRO A 179 10.87 10.24 13.58
N LEU A 180 10.83 8.99 13.12
CA LEU A 180 10.34 7.84 13.85
C LEU A 180 11.52 7.10 14.50
N ALA A 181 11.26 6.22 15.46
CA ALA A 181 12.28 5.35 16.06
C ALA A 181 13.07 4.58 14.98
N THR A 182 12.39 4.08 13.93
CA THR A 182 13.03 3.40 12.80
C THR A 182 13.93 4.32 11.96
N ASP A 183 13.64 5.62 11.86
CA ASP A 183 14.49 6.56 11.14
C ASP A 183 15.82 6.76 11.87
N TYR A 184 15.79 6.87 13.22
CA TYR A 184 16.98 6.92 14.05
C TYR A 184 17.81 5.63 13.95
N LEU A 185 17.12 4.46 13.99
CA LEU A 185 17.77 3.16 13.89
C LEU A 185 18.53 3.03 12.56
N ASN A 186 17.85 3.27 11.44
CA ASN A 186 18.43 3.15 10.12
C ASN A 186 19.55 4.17 9.88
N ALA A 187 19.40 5.42 10.34
CA ALA A 187 20.48 6.39 10.33
C ALA A 187 21.70 5.93 11.15
N GLY A 188 21.45 5.25 12.28
CA GLY A 188 22.49 4.62 13.11
C GLY A 188 23.26 3.55 12.34
N HIS A 189 22.56 2.67 11.60
CA HIS A 189 23.22 1.67 10.75
C HIS A 189 24.09 2.30 9.68
N VAL A 190 23.59 3.36 9.03
CA VAL A 190 24.40 4.10 8.03
C VAL A 190 25.63 4.75 8.67
N ALA A 191 25.48 5.41 9.82
CA ALA A 191 26.59 6.04 10.54
C ALA A 191 27.64 5.00 10.98
N TRP A 192 27.20 3.83 11.41
CA TRP A 192 28.08 2.71 11.77
C TRP A 192 28.93 2.27 10.59
N VAL A 193 28.32 2.02 9.42
CA VAL A 193 29.02 1.59 8.20
C VAL A 193 29.98 2.67 7.69
N LEU A 194 29.65 3.96 7.87
CA LEU A 194 30.53 5.09 7.56
C LEU A 194 31.66 5.27 8.58
N GLY A 195 31.77 4.41 9.61
CA GLY A 195 32.81 4.47 10.65
C GLY A 195 32.59 5.54 11.73
N ASN A 196 31.42 6.24 11.72
CA ASN A 196 31.13 7.25 12.73
C ASN A 196 30.44 6.61 13.93
N ILE A 197 31.22 5.92 14.76
CA ILE A 197 30.71 5.11 15.87
C ILE A 197 29.99 5.96 16.94
N GLU A 198 30.48 7.16 17.22
CA GLU A 198 29.88 8.07 18.20
C GLU A 198 28.48 8.52 17.74
N LYS A 199 28.35 8.95 16.47
CA LYS A 199 27.05 9.31 15.86
C LYS A 199 26.11 8.10 15.87
N ALA A 200 26.60 6.91 15.52
CA ALA A 200 25.80 5.69 15.51
C ALA A 200 25.25 5.37 16.92
N ALA A 201 26.09 5.37 17.93
CA ALA A 201 25.68 5.13 19.33
C ALA A 201 24.63 6.13 19.81
N GLY A 202 24.81 7.43 19.50
CA GLY A 202 23.84 8.47 19.82
C GLY A 202 22.48 8.27 19.12
N LEU A 203 22.51 7.83 17.84
CA LEU A 203 21.29 7.55 17.07
C LEU A 203 20.56 6.31 17.60
N TYR A 204 21.26 5.23 17.95
CA TYR A 204 20.66 4.05 18.58
C TYR A 204 20.02 4.39 19.95
N GLY A 205 20.69 5.25 20.73
CA GLY A 205 20.14 5.75 22.00
C GLY A 205 18.81 6.50 21.79
N LYS A 206 18.73 7.35 20.76
CA LYS A 206 17.48 8.04 20.38
C LYS A 206 16.42 7.08 19.87
N ALA A 207 16.78 6.10 19.03
CA ALA A 207 15.85 5.08 18.56
C ALA A 207 15.23 4.31 19.73
N MET A 208 16.03 3.94 20.72
CA MET A 208 15.56 3.25 21.93
C MET A 208 14.62 4.14 22.76
N ALA A 209 14.95 5.42 22.93
CA ALA A 209 14.10 6.36 23.68
C ALA A 209 12.74 6.57 22.99
N GLU A 210 12.71 6.72 21.66
CA GLU A 210 11.49 6.91 20.86
C GLU A 210 10.65 5.62 20.76
N SER A 211 11.25 4.43 20.94
CA SER A 211 10.52 3.15 20.95
C SER A 211 9.67 2.93 22.20
N GLY A 212 9.88 3.74 23.24
CA GLY A 212 9.14 3.67 24.51
C GLY A 212 9.58 2.54 25.46
N SER A 213 10.23 1.49 24.97
CA SER A 213 10.80 0.41 25.78
C SER A 213 11.97 -0.28 25.07
N LYS A 214 12.83 -0.95 25.86
CA LYS A 214 13.93 -1.76 25.33
C LYS A 214 13.43 -2.91 24.47
N ASP A 215 12.34 -3.56 24.86
CA ASP A 215 11.78 -4.69 24.14
C ASP A 215 11.21 -4.25 22.79
N ALA A 216 10.47 -3.13 22.74
CA ALA A 216 10.00 -2.55 21.47
C ALA A 216 11.17 -2.14 20.55
N PHE A 217 12.26 -1.62 21.10
CA PHE A 217 13.48 -1.33 20.33
C PHE A 217 14.10 -2.61 19.75
N LEU A 218 14.22 -3.67 20.55
CA LEU A 218 14.78 -4.94 20.09
C LEU A 218 13.93 -5.59 18.99
N GLU A 219 12.60 -5.51 19.08
CA GLU A 219 11.70 -5.96 18.02
C GLU A 219 11.95 -5.25 16.68
N ILE A 220 12.15 -3.93 16.72
CA ILE A 220 12.48 -3.15 15.51
C ILE A 220 13.84 -3.57 14.97
N PHE A 221 14.83 -3.68 15.84
CA PHE A 221 16.21 -4.05 15.49
C PHE A 221 16.29 -5.44 14.85
N ASP A 222 15.61 -6.44 15.40
CA ASP A 222 15.62 -7.82 14.89
C ASP A 222 14.85 -7.94 13.57
N ARG A 223 13.83 -7.11 13.35
CA ARG A 223 13.10 -7.08 12.07
C ARG A 223 13.97 -6.57 10.92
N ASP A 224 14.82 -5.58 11.16
CA ASP A 224 15.71 -5.03 10.15
C ASP A 224 16.92 -5.94 9.86
N ARG A 225 17.13 -6.97 10.69
CA ARG A 225 18.23 -7.95 10.54
C ARG A 225 17.86 -9.12 9.63
N ASN A 226 16.57 -9.41 9.42
CA ASN A 226 16.05 -10.49 8.58
C ASN A 226 15.61 -9.98 7.21
#